data_5bdaeb4c2174387782fd2d22187d464f
#
_entry.id   5bdaeb4c2174387782fd2d22187d464f
#
_cell.length_a   1.000
_cell.length_b   1.000
_cell.length_c   1.000
_cell.angle_alpha   90.00
_cell.angle_beta   90.00
_cell.angle_gamma   90.00
#
_symmetry.space_group_name_H-M   'P 1'
#
loop_
_entity.id
_entity.type
_entity.pdbx_description
1 polymer ?
#
loop_
_entity_poly.entity_id
_entity_poly.type
_entity_poly.pdbx_seq_one_letter_code
_entity_poly.pdbx_strand_id
1 'polypeptide(L)'
;MCIRDSTSTLSRYLDSLLTARPGLVFVQSAGNEGDKAWRNVSFPADVRQVITVGSCDSDGVSRSRSSGVGREDAGYVKPDFVAGASSLGTSFSTPVIAGLCACLLEYRPMERGELIGLLHASGTRAAAPGCELGYGIPQTDVLLRMLRTP
;
A
#
# COMPACT_ATOMS: atom_id res chain seq x y z
N MET A 1 2.85 -1.35 -24.08
CA MET A 1 3.39 -0.01 -23.77
C MET A 1 3.93 -0.09 -22.36
N CYS A 2 5.27 -0.23 -22.23
CA CYS A 2 5.90 -0.32 -20.91
C CYS A 2 5.93 1.07 -20.30
N ILE A 3 5.01 1.36 -19.39
CA ILE A 3 5.11 2.56 -18.58
C ILE A 3 6.09 2.21 -17.46
N ARG A 4 7.34 2.54 -17.70
CA ARG A 4 8.37 2.53 -16.67
C ARG A 4 8.09 3.71 -15.73
N ASP A 5 7.90 3.38 -14.47
CA ASP A 5 8.14 4.27 -13.34
C ASP A 5 7.12 5.39 -13.08
N SER A 6 7.20 5.90 -11.85
CA SER A 6 6.78 7.22 -11.37
C SER A 6 7.05 8.40 -12.34
N THR A 7 7.43 8.10 -13.57
CA THR A 7 7.67 9.02 -14.69
C THR A 7 6.43 9.29 -15.53
N SER A 8 5.31 8.55 -15.32
CA SER A 8 4.06 8.87 -16.02
C SER A 8 3.61 10.28 -15.64
N THR A 9 2.99 11.01 -16.55
CA THR A 9 2.46 12.35 -16.27
C THR A 9 1.48 12.33 -15.12
N LEU A 10 0.66 11.28 -15.00
CA LEU A 10 -0.30 11.11 -13.91
C LEU A 10 0.41 10.86 -12.58
N SER A 11 1.40 9.97 -12.54
CA SER A 11 2.17 9.69 -11.31
C SER A 11 2.89 10.94 -10.81
N ARG A 12 3.51 11.71 -11.73
CA ARG A 12 4.19 12.98 -11.40
C ARG A 12 3.22 14.05 -10.89
N TYR A 13 2.05 14.15 -11.51
CA TYR A 13 1.01 15.09 -11.05
C TYR A 13 0.51 14.72 -9.66
N LEU A 14 0.22 13.44 -9.42
CA LEU A 14 -0.23 12.95 -8.12
C LEU A 14 0.84 13.16 -7.04
N ASP A 15 2.10 12.88 -7.36
CA ASP A 15 3.21 13.09 -6.41
C ASP A 15 3.34 14.58 -6.02
N SER A 16 3.23 15.49 -7.00
CA SER A 16 3.22 16.93 -6.75
C SER A 16 2.02 17.37 -5.90
N LEU A 17 0.83 16.85 -6.18
CA LEU A 17 -0.38 17.12 -5.41
C LEU A 17 -0.24 16.65 -3.97
N LEU A 18 0.24 15.44 -3.76
CA LEU A 18 0.45 14.87 -2.44
C LEU A 18 1.53 15.63 -1.67
N THR A 19 2.59 16.08 -2.34
CA THR A 19 3.63 16.92 -1.72
C THR A 19 3.05 18.26 -1.25
N ALA A 20 2.20 18.88 -2.05
CA ALA A 20 1.57 20.16 -1.70
C ALA A 20 0.48 20.02 -0.61
N ARG A 21 0.00 18.79 -0.34
CA ARG A 21 -1.09 18.50 0.60
C ARG A 21 -0.75 17.33 1.53
N PRO A 22 0.05 17.55 2.58
CA PRO A 22 0.52 16.48 3.48
C PRO A 22 -0.62 15.76 4.23
N GLY A 23 -1.76 16.41 4.45
CA GLY A 23 -2.94 15.79 5.04
C GLY A 23 -3.80 14.95 4.08
N LEU A 24 -3.54 15.01 2.76
CA LEU A 24 -4.28 14.20 1.79
C LEU A 24 -3.75 12.77 1.78
N VAL A 25 -4.59 11.81 2.05
CA VAL A 25 -4.27 10.37 1.95
C VAL A 25 -4.89 9.80 0.67
N PHE A 26 -4.06 9.14 -0.12
CA PHE A 26 -4.49 8.47 -1.35
C PHE A 26 -4.16 6.98 -1.27
N VAL A 27 -5.18 6.14 -1.35
CA VAL A 27 -5.05 4.68 -1.27
C VAL A 27 -5.41 4.10 -2.64
N GLN A 28 -4.53 3.28 -3.19
CA GLN A 28 -4.63 2.76 -4.55
C GLN A 28 -4.37 1.26 -4.60
N SER A 29 -5.12 0.56 -5.44
CA SER A 29 -4.89 -0.85 -5.71
C SER A 29 -3.58 -1.08 -6.49
N ALA A 30 -2.86 -2.14 -6.16
CA ALA A 30 -1.63 -2.51 -6.84
C ALA A 30 -1.82 -2.95 -8.30
N GLY A 31 -3.07 -3.26 -8.70
CA GLY A 31 -3.38 -3.85 -10.00
C GLY A 31 -3.43 -5.37 -9.96
N ASN A 32 -3.96 -5.95 -11.03
CA ASN A 32 -4.26 -7.39 -11.13
C ASN A 32 -3.49 -8.07 -12.28
N GLU A 33 -2.27 -7.60 -12.55
CA GLU A 33 -1.43 -8.11 -13.62
C GLU A 33 -0.26 -8.98 -13.11
N GLY A 34 -0.29 -9.36 -11.81
CA GLY A 34 0.81 -10.07 -11.15
C GLY A 34 1.14 -11.46 -11.70
N ASP A 35 0.20 -12.07 -12.43
CA ASP A 35 0.37 -13.36 -13.12
C ASP A 35 0.59 -13.22 -14.65
N LYS A 36 0.67 -11.99 -15.15
CA LYS A 36 0.85 -11.69 -16.56
C LYS A 36 2.28 -11.22 -16.85
N ALA A 37 2.61 -11.06 -18.12
CA ALA A 37 3.93 -10.61 -18.56
C ALA A 37 4.35 -9.26 -17.95
N TRP A 38 3.41 -8.34 -17.69
CA TRP A 38 3.69 -7.06 -17.04
C TRP A 38 4.05 -7.22 -15.56
N ARG A 39 3.34 -8.03 -14.81
CA ARG A 39 3.55 -8.38 -13.40
C ARG A 39 3.57 -7.22 -12.39
N ASN A 40 4.05 -6.04 -12.76
CA ASN A 40 4.33 -4.95 -11.84
C ASN A 40 3.08 -4.20 -11.37
N VAL A 41 3.26 -3.49 -10.26
CA VAL A 41 2.29 -2.52 -9.76
C VAL A 41 1.93 -1.52 -10.87
N SER A 42 0.63 -1.26 -11.02
CA SER A 42 0.11 -0.34 -12.04
C SER A 42 0.19 1.11 -11.57
N PHE A 43 0.45 2.04 -12.50
CA PHE A 43 0.38 3.47 -12.18
C PHE A 43 -1.08 3.87 -11.84
N PRO A 44 -1.34 4.86 -10.98
CA PRO A 44 -0.37 5.65 -10.22
C PRO A 44 0.03 5.04 -8.85
N ALA A 45 -0.25 3.76 -8.63
CA ALA A 45 0.11 3.07 -7.39
C ALA A 45 1.63 2.92 -7.18
N ASP A 46 2.41 3.17 -8.24
CA ASP A 46 3.87 3.25 -8.20
C ASP A 46 4.41 4.50 -7.48
N VAL A 47 3.57 5.51 -7.22
CA VAL A 47 4.00 6.73 -6.53
C VAL A 47 4.35 6.44 -5.07
N ARG A 48 5.53 6.89 -4.63
CA ARG A 48 6.05 6.62 -3.28
C ARG A 48 5.10 7.04 -2.16
N GLN A 49 4.43 8.19 -2.31
CA GLN A 49 3.55 8.79 -1.33
C GLN A 49 2.13 8.20 -1.31
N VAL A 50 1.78 7.37 -2.29
CA VAL A 50 0.50 6.65 -2.37
C VAL A 50 0.56 5.42 -1.46
N ILE A 51 -0.51 5.13 -0.74
CA ILE A 51 -0.67 3.85 -0.03
C ILE A 51 -1.15 2.81 -1.04
N THR A 52 -0.26 1.92 -1.44
CA THR A 52 -0.52 0.90 -2.46
C THR A 52 -0.90 -0.42 -1.82
N VAL A 53 -2.04 -0.97 -2.22
CA VAL A 53 -2.60 -2.17 -1.62
C VAL A 53 -2.65 -3.32 -2.61
N GLY A 54 -1.93 -4.39 -2.30
CA GLY A 54 -2.01 -5.69 -2.95
C GLY A 54 -3.05 -6.59 -2.30
N SER A 55 -3.15 -7.82 -2.78
CA SER A 55 -3.99 -8.85 -2.18
C SER A 55 -3.17 -10.07 -1.76
N CYS A 56 -3.56 -10.68 -0.65
CA CYS A 56 -3.04 -11.96 -0.19
C CYS A 56 -4.14 -13.01 -0.13
N ASP A 57 -3.74 -14.27 -0.09
CA ASP A 57 -4.65 -15.39 0.09
C ASP A 57 -5.18 -15.46 1.53
N SER A 58 -6.09 -16.38 1.79
CA SER A 58 -6.74 -16.52 3.10
C SER A 58 -5.78 -16.88 4.24
N ASP A 59 -4.58 -17.35 3.91
CA ASP A 59 -3.52 -17.64 4.87
C ASP A 59 -2.83 -16.37 5.42
N GLY A 60 -3.04 -15.21 4.78
CA GLY A 60 -2.43 -13.93 5.15
C GLY A 60 -0.93 -13.81 4.87
N VAL A 61 -0.30 -14.85 4.28
CA VAL A 61 1.16 -14.92 4.06
C VAL A 61 1.53 -15.18 2.60
N SER A 62 0.61 -15.67 1.79
CA SER A 62 0.82 -15.90 0.35
C SER A 62 0.24 -14.75 -0.47
N ARG A 63 1.00 -14.25 -1.43
CA ARG A 63 0.49 -13.25 -2.38
C ARG A 63 -0.58 -13.87 -3.28
N SER A 64 -1.72 -13.24 -3.40
CA SER A 64 -2.70 -13.64 -4.43
C SER A 64 -2.06 -13.55 -5.81
N ARG A 65 -2.25 -14.59 -6.63
CA ARG A 65 -1.57 -14.78 -7.91
C ARG A 65 -1.61 -13.54 -8.82
N SER A 66 -2.77 -12.89 -8.92
CA SER A 66 -2.97 -11.70 -9.76
C SER A 66 -2.46 -10.40 -9.17
N SER A 67 -2.19 -10.33 -7.86
CA SER A 67 -1.74 -9.09 -7.21
C SER A 67 -0.45 -8.56 -7.82
N GLY A 68 -0.42 -7.27 -8.19
CA GLY A 68 0.74 -6.60 -8.74
C GLY A 68 1.93 -6.66 -7.77
N VAL A 69 3.14 -6.81 -8.32
CA VAL A 69 4.41 -6.92 -7.60
C VAL A 69 5.20 -5.63 -7.76
N GLY A 70 5.80 -5.15 -6.70
CA GLY A 70 6.69 -4.00 -6.74
C GLY A 70 8.02 -4.31 -7.42
N ARG A 71 8.82 -3.26 -7.61
CA ARG A 71 10.15 -3.36 -8.23
C ARG A 71 11.23 -3.29 -7.16
N GLU A 72 12.15 -4.22 -7.17
CA GLU A 72 13.27 -4.26 -6.23
C GLU A 72 14.24 -3.08 -6.40
N ASP A 73 14.37 -2.55 -7.64
CA ASP A 73 15.24 -1.44 -7.98
C ASP A 73 14.63 -0.04 -7.76
N ALA A 74 13.40 0.04 -7.23
CA ALA A 74 12.70 1.31 -7.03
C ALA A 74 13.26 2.15 -5.86
N GLY A 75 14.01 1.55 -4.93
CA GLY A 75 14.52 2.22 -3.73
C GLY A 75 13.44 2.44 -2.64
N TYR A 76 12.26 1.90 -2.82
CA TYR A 76 11.15 1.85 -1.84
C TYR A 76 10.27 0.64 -2.10
N VAL A 77 9.55 0.21 -1.07
CA VAL A 77 8.70 -0.99 -1.12
C VAL A 77 7.32 -0.65 -1.69
N LYS A 78 6.87 -1.47 -2.66
CA LYS A 78 5.50 -1.53 -3.15
C LYS A 78 5.11 -3.00 -3.42
N PRO A 79 3.85 -3.37 -3.22
CA PRO A 79 2.80 -2.60 -2.54
C PRO A 79 3.24 -2.25 -1.11
N ASP A 80 2.58 -1.27 -0.47
CA ASP A 80 2.84 -0.99 0.96
C ASP A 80 2.25 -2.09 1.82
N PHE A 81 1.02 -2.49 1.52
CA PHE A 81 0.25 -3.45 2.32
C PHE A 81 -0.46 -4.46 1.45
N VAL A 82 -0.92 -5.52 2.09
CA VAL A 82 -1.89 -6.46 1.52
C VAL A 82 -3.08 -6.63 2.47
N ALA A 83 -4.23 -7.02 1.92
CA ALA A 83 -5.35 -7.51 2.69
C ALA A 83 -5.97 -8.72 1.98
N GLY A 84 -6.64 -9.58 2.74
CA GLY A 84 -7.27 -10.78 2.22
C GLY A 84 -8.42 -10.44 1.27
N ALA A 85 -8.26 -10.78 0.00
CA ALA A 85 -9.32 -10.72 -1.01
C ALA A 85 -9.19 -11.82 -2.04
N SER A 86 -8.19 -12.67 -1.90
CA SER A 86 -7.87 -13.83 -2.73
C SER A 86 -8.26 -13.69 -4.21
N SER A 87 -9.25 -14.43 -4.66
CA SER A 87 -9.69 -14.46 -6.06
C SER A 87 -10.41 -13.21 -6.57
N LEU A 88 -10.79 -12.29 -5.67
CA LEU A 88 -11.58 -11.10 -6.04
C LEU A 88 -10.72 -9.93 -6.56
N GLY A 89 -9.41 -9.97 -6.31
CA GLY A 89 -8.46 -8.95 -6.78
C GLY A 89 -8.24 -7.79 -5.81
N THR A 90 -7.21 -6.99 -6.11
CA THR A 90 -6.72 -5.89 -5.26
C THR A 90 -7.75 -4.78 -5.03
N SER A 91 -8.76 -4.66 -5.90
CA SER A 91 -9.85 -3.70 -5.73
C SER A 91 -10.73 -3.98 -4.49
N PHE A 92 -10.70 -5.21 -3.97
CA PHE A 92 -11.43 -5.60 -2.75
C PHE A 92 -10.55 -5.48 -1.49
N SER A 93 -9.24 -5.59 -1.62
CA SER A 93 -8.28 -5.34 -0.54
C SER A 93 -8.13 -3.86 -0.22
N THR A 94 -8.15 -3.02 -1.26
CA THR A 94 -7.92 -1.57 -1.15
C THR A 94 -8.87 -0.86 -0.18
N PRO A 95 -10.21 -1.06 -0.24
CA PRO A 95 -11.13 -0.40 0.68
C PRO A 95 -10.95 -0.84 2.14
N VAL A 96 -10.41 -2.03 2.40
CA VAL A 96 -10.10 -2.46 3.78
C VAL A 96 -9.02 -1.57 4.39
N ILE A 97 -7.95 -1.32 3.66
CA ILE A 97 -6.87 -0.42 4.11
C ILE A 97 -7.33 1.04 4.13
N ALA A 98 -8.13 1.46 3.14
CA ALA A 98 -8.69 2.82 3.12
C ALA A 98 -9.60 3.08 4.33
N GLY A 99 -10.44 2.12 4.69
CA GLY A 99 -11.27 2.17 5.89
C GLY A 99 -10.45 2.24 7.18
N LEU A 100 -9.38 1.45 7.28
CA LEU A 100 -8.45 1.52 8.40
C LEU A 100 -7.79 2.91 8.50
N CYS A 101 -7.34 3.48 7.38
CA CYS A 101 -6.79 4.83 7.36
C CYS A 101 -7.81 5.87 7.86
N ALA A 102 -9.07 5.77 7.41
CA ALA A 102 -10.13 6.67 7.84
C ALA A 102 -10.39 6.56 9.36
N CYS A 103 -10.47 5.35 9.89
CA CYS A 103 -10.62 5.13 11.35
C CYS A 103 -9.44 5.70 12.15
N LEU A 104 -8.21 5.57 11.66
CA LEU A 104 -7.04 6.11 12.34
C LEU A 104 -7.04 7.64 12.35
N LEU A 105 -7.39 8.27 11.22
CA LEU A 105 -7.49 9.73 11.11
C LEU A 105 -8.64 10.31 11.93
N GLU A 106 -9.75 9.58 12.09
CA GLU A 106 -10.85 9.93 12.98
C GLU A 106 -10.42 9.83 14.46
N TYR A 107 -9.69 8.77 14.81
CA TYR A 107 -9.20 8.57 16.17
C TYR A 107 -8.18 9.64 16.58
N ARG A 108 -7.25 9.98 15.70
CA ARG A 108 -6.25 11.03 15.92
C ARG A 108 -5.85 11.68 14.58
N PRO A 109 -6.13 12.97 14.39
CA PRO A 109 -5.65 13.69 13.22
C PRO A 109 -4.13 13.62 13.11
N MET A 110 -3.61 13.28 11.91
CA MET A 110 -2.18 13.18 11.62
C MET A 110 -1.92 13.42 10.15
N GLU A 111 -0.70 13.75 9.80
CA GLU A 111 -0.27 13.85 8.41
C GLU A 111 -0.06 12.47 7.78
N ARG A 112 -0.14 12.42 6.44
CA ARG A 112 0.06 11.19 5.66
C ARG A 112 1.35 10.45 6.01
N GLY A 113 2.46 11.18 6.18
CA GLY A 113 3.76 10.57 6.49
C GLY A 113 3.75 9.83 7.82
N GLU A 114 3.13 10.41 8.85
CA GLU A 114 2.94 9.77 10.14
C GLU A 114 2.04 8.54 10.05
N LEU A 115 0.90 8.66 9.34
CA LEU A 115 -0.02 7.55 9.12
C LEU A 115 0.67 6.37 8.44
N ILE A 116 1.42 6.63 7.36
CA ILE A 116 2.16 5.58 6.63
C ILE A 116 3.20 4.94 7.56
N GLY A 117 3.94 5.74 8.34
CA GLY A 117 4.92 5.22 9.30
C GLY A 117 4.31 4.30 10.35
N LEU A 118 3.17 4.67 10.94
CA LEU A 118 2.43 3.84 11.90
C LEU A 118 1.96 2.53 11.26
N LEU A 119 1.38 2.62 10.07
CA LEU A 119 0.91 1.45 9.33
C LEU A 119 2.08 0.50 8.98
N HIS A 120 3.21 1.02 8.48
CA HIS A 120 4.41 0.22 8.20
C HIS A 120 4.91 -0.51 9.44
N ALA A 121 5.01 0.19 10.57
CA ALA A 121 5.49 -0.38 11.82
C ALA A 121 4.54 -1.44 12.41
N SER A 122 3.24 -1.38 12.08
CA SER A 122 2.23 -2.35 12.53
C SER A 122 2.09 -3.57 11.62
N GLY A 123 2.73 -3.58 10.47
CA GLY A 123 2.58 -4.64 9.47
C GLY A 123 3.13 -5.99 9.95
N THR A 124 2.49 -7.08 9.56
CA THR A 124 2.94 -8.45 9.87
C THR A 124 4.35 -8.75 9.35
N ARG A 125 4.85 -7.95 8.42
CA ARG A 125 6.19 -8.05 7.82
C ARG A 125 7.04 -6.79 8.04
N ALA A 126 6.74 -6.00 9.05
CA ALA A 126 7.45 -4.74 9.34
C ALA A 126 8.97 -4.90 9.42
N ALA A 127 9.47 -6.05 9.95
CA ALA A 127 10.90 -6.33 10.08
C ALA A 127 11.58 -6.75 8.77
N ALA A 128 10.82 -7.25 7.78
CA ALA A 128 11.35 -7.74 6.51
C ALA A 128 10.32 -7.49 5.37
N PRO A 129 10.06 -6.24 5.00
CA PRO A 129 9.14 -5.92 3.91
C PRO A 129 9.72 -6.35 2.56
N GLY A 130 8.85 -6.61 1.59
CA GLY A 130 9.28 -7.05 0.26
C GLY A 130 8.28 -6.71 -0.84
N CYS A 131 8.71 -6.85 -2.09
CA CYS A 131 7.97 -6.40 -3.26
C CYS A 131 6.66 -7.15 -3.56
N GLU A 132 6.40 -8.29 -2.92
CA GLU A 132 5.19 -9.08 -3.15
C GLU A 132 4.07 -8.77 -2.15
N LEU A 133 4.42 -8.57 -0.88
CA LEU A 133 3.47 -8.39 0.23
C LEU A 133 3.65 -7.06 0.98
N GLY A 134 4.61 -6.24 0.57
CA GLY A 134 4.92 -5.01 1.27
C GLY A 134 5.32 -5.24 2.72
N TYR A 135 4.79 -4.42 3.61
CA TYR A 135 4.87 -4.57 5.06
C TYR A 135 3.85 -5.59 5.61
N GLY A 136 3.13 -6.28 4.73
CA GLY A 136 2.14 -7.28 5.10
C GLY A 136 0.79 -6.66 5.45
N ILE A 137 0.08 -7.30 6.39
CA ILE A 137 -1.24 -6.84 6.87
C ILE A 137 -1.03 -5.96 8.11
N PRO A 138 -1.53 -4.71 8.12
CA PRO A 138 -1.49 -3.87 9.33
C PRO A 138 -2.27 -4.50 10.47
N GLN A 139 -1.66 -4.59 11.65
CA GLN A 139 -2.23 -5.21 12.84
C GLN A 139 -2.87 -4.16 13.73
N THR A 140 -4.18 -4.23 13.91
CA THR A 140 -4.96 -3.23 14.66
C THR A 140 -4.60 -3.18 16.14
N ASP A 141 -4.28 -4.32 16.75
CA ASP A 141 -3.84 -4.38 18.15
C ASP A 141 -2.47 -3.70 18.36
N VAL A 142 -1.56 -3.82 17.39
CA VAL A 142 -0.26 -3.12 17.39
C VAL A 142 -0.48 -1.62 17.24
N LEU A 143 -1.31 -1.21 16.27
CA LEU A 143 -1.67 0.19 16.05
C LEU A 143 -2.27 0.83 17.31
N LEU A 144 -3.22 0.15 17.96
CA LEU A 144 -3.84 0.66 19.18
C LEU A 144 -2.85 0.81 20.33
N ARG A 145 -1.87 -0.11 20.46
CA ARG A 145 -0.79 0.05 21.44
C ARG A 145 0.07 1.27 21.13
N MET A 146 0.50 1.43 19.88
CA MET A 146 1.34 2.56 19.46
C MET A 146 0.64 3.91 19.66
N LEU A 147 -0.66 3.99 19.40
CA LEU A 147 -1.44 5.22 19.56
C LEU A 147 -1.71 5.59 21.03
N ARG A 148 -1.67 4.62 21.95
CA ARG A 148 -1.88 4.84 23.39
C ARG A 148 -0.60 5.18 24.15
N THR A 149 0.56 4.92 23.54
CA THR A 149 1.83 5.29 24.15
C THR A 149 2.08 6.78 23.90
N PRO A 150 2.27 7.58 24.96
CA PRO A 150 2.49 9.03 24.85
C PRO A 150 3.82 9.38 24.19
#